data_7da50f28b0e75c48307c0221448ffcec
#
_entry.id   7da50f28b0e75c48307c0221448ffcec
#
_cell.length_a   1.000
_cell.length_b   1.000
_cell.length_c   1.000
_cell.angle_alpha   90.00
_cell.angle_beta   90.00
_cell.angle_gamma   90.00
#
_symmetry.space_group_name_H-M   'P 1'
#
loop_
_entity.id
_entity.type
_entity.pdbx_description
1 polymer ?
#
loop_
_entity_poly.entity_id
_entity_poly.type
_entity_poly.pdbx_seq_one_letter_code
_entity_poly.pdbx_strand_id
1 'polypeptide(L)'
;MSKGVRIDKGMGIVKVASYNPLCLPDDLDLEDSDNQIIATALSEQEIAPKSRKVVVVSRDINMRVKCDALGLLTDDYNAEQVVESSEGLYTGRSEILVDEQVIDKFYAGEEIWIDSEDHKLYPNQFVMIISNSNDKKTALARFINYNTPLKKIIKSSAKVWSTNPRNKEQQFAFELLMDPNVPVVSLVGKAGSGKTLLALAAGLEQTFNAKSLYRKIVVTKPVEPGGKDIGFLPGGLEAKFCLLYTSDAADAG
;
A
#
# COMPACT_ATOMS: atom_id res chain seq x y z
N MET A 1 -37.89 14.82 -16.35
CA MET A 1 -37.11 14.69 -15.07
C MET A 1 -37.40 13.33 -14.48
N SER A 2 -36.40 12.47 -14.39
CA SER A 2 -36.58 11.16 -13.75
C SER A 2 -36.82 11.38 -12.24
N LYS A 3 -37.94 10.85 -11.74
CA LYS A 3 -38.19 10.77 -10.31
C LYS A 3 -37.15 9.80 -9.77
N GLY A 4 -36.19 10.27 -8.94
CA GLY A 4 -35.17 9.41 -8.32
C GLY A 4 -35.79 8.27 -7.50
N VAL A 5 -35.01 7.24 -7.25
CA VAL A 5 -35.40 6.05 -6.46
C VAL A 5 -34.84 6.17 -5.06
N ARG A 6 -35.68 5.97 -4.06
CA ARG A 6 -35.23 5.89 -2.67
C ARG A 6 -34.71 4.48 -2.39
N ILE A 7 -33.48 4.36 -1.87
CA ILE A 7 -32.83 3.07 -1.64
C ILE A 7 -33.43 2.40 -0.40
N ASP A 8 -33.70 3.16 0.69
CA ASP A 8 -34.30 2.63 1.92
C ASP A 8 -35.01 3.75 2.71
N LYS A 9 -35.87 3.36 3.68
CA LYS A 9 -36.55 4.30 4.60
C LYS A 9 -35.49 5.10 5.38
N GLY A 10 -35.54 6.42 5.24
CA GLY A 10 -34.59 7.34 5.91
C GLY A 10 -33.33 7.66 5.12
N MET A 11 -33.03 6.95 4.06
CA MET A 11 -31.92 7.25 3.14
C MET A 11 -32.30 8.24 2.05
N GLY A 12 -31.28 8.79 1.38
CA GLY A 12 -31.44 9.73 0.28
C GLY A 12 -32.09 9.11 -0.96
N ILE A 13 -32.30 9.94 -1.97
CA ILE A 13 -32.84 9.56 -3.26
C ILE A 13 -31.70 9.52 -4.26
N VAL A 14 -31.55 8.41 -4.97
CA VAL A 14 -30.64 8.28 -6.10
C VAL A 14 -31.40 8.63 -7.37
N LYS A 15 -30.86 9.55 -8.16
CA LYS A 15 -31.42 9.91 -9.49
C LYS A 15 -30.31 9.98 -10.52
N VAL A 16 -30.62 9.65 -11.73
CA VAL A 16 -29.79 9.96 -12.89
C VAL A 16 -30.13 11.38 -13.31
N ALA A 17 -29.15 12.27 -13.29
CA ALA A 17 -29.30 13.65 -13.77
C ALA A 17 -28.69 13.76 -15.16
N SER A 18 -29.30 14.62 -15.98
CA SER A 18 -28.75 15.04 -17.27
C SER A 18 -28.26 16.48 -17.15
N TYR A 19 -27.23 16.80 -17.90
CA TYR A 19 -26.65 18.15 -17.91
C TYR A 19 -27.31 19.06 -18.95
N ASN A 20 -27.25 20.37 -18.70
CA ASN A 20 -27.51 21.41 -19.68
C ASN A 20 -26.13 21.84 -20.27
N PRO A 21 -25.89 21.65 -21.57
CA PRO A 21 -24.62 22.04 -22.20
C PRO A 21 -24.26 23.53 -22.00
N LEU A 22 -25.24 24.39 -21.85
CA LEU A 22 -25.07 25.85 -21.69
C LEU A 22 -24.52 26.23 -20.30
N CYS A 23 -24.49 25.32 -19.34
CA CYS A 23 -23.94 25.58 -18.00
C CYS A 23 -22.41 25.40 -17.95
N LEU A 24 -21.80 24.80 -18.96
CA LEU A 24 -20.36 24.61 -19.03
C LEU A 24 -19.71 25.81 -19.71
N PRO A 25 -18.58 26.35 -19.23
CA PRO A 25 -17.79 27.35 -19.94
C PRO A 25 -17.34 26.88 -21.33
N ASP A 26 -17.29 27.83 -22.31
CA ASP A 26 -16.96 27.52 -23.70
C ASP A 26 -15.55 26.95 -23.93
N ASP A 27 -14.66 27.09 -22.97
CA ASP A 27 -13.28 26.57 -22.99
C ASP A 27 -13.16 25.12 -22.53
N LEU A 28 -14.27 24.49 -22.10
CA LEU A 28 -14.31 23.11 -21.66
C LEU A 28 -15.09 22.23 -22.66
N ASP A 29 -14.40 21.21 -23.19
CA ASP A 29 -14.98 20.32 -24.20
C ASP A 29 -15.93 19.31 -23.55
N LEU A 30 -17.14 19.18 -24.11
CA LEU A 30 -18.14 18.19 -23.69
C LEU A 30 -17.83 16.76 -24.17
N GLU A 31 -16.84 16.55 -25.03
CA GLU A 31 -16.39 15.20 -25.39
C GLU A 31 -15.63 14.53 -24.20
N ASP A 32 -15.08 15.32 -23.28
CA ASP A 32 -14.47 14.83 -22.06
C ASP A 32 -15.55 14.43 -21.03
N SER A 33 -15.48 13.18 -20.57
CA SER A 33 -16.41 12.61 -19.56
C SER A 33 -16.42 13.39 -18.25
N ASP A 34 -15.26 13.91 -17.83
CA ASP A 34 -15.14 14.68 -16.61
C ASP A 34 -15.88 16.01 -16.72
N ASN A 35 -15.79 16.65 -17.89
CA ASN A 35 -16.50 17.89 -18.16
C ASN A 35 -18.02 17.67 -18.22
N GLN A 36 -18.51 16.50 -18.67
CA GLN A 36 -19.93 16.14 -18.60
C GLN A 36 -20.42 16.01 -17.15
N ILE A 37 -19.60 15.47 -16.26
CA ILE A 37 -19.92 15.39 -14.83
C ILE A 37 -19.98 16.79 -14.22
N ILE A 38 -19.02 17.64 -14.56
CA ILE A 38 -18.98 19.04 -14.12
C ILE A 38 -20.21 19.80 -14.63
N ALA A 39 -20.54 19.66 -15.90
CA ALA A 39 -21.76 20.27 -16.49
C ALA A 39 -23.06 19.81 -15.79
N THR A 40 -23.10 18.53 -15.36
CA THR A 40 -24.22 18.00 -14.60
C THR A 40 -24.33 18.68 -13.23
N ALA A 41 -23.19 18.84 -12.53
CA ALA A 41 -23.13 19.50 -11.22
C ALA A 41 -23.52 20.97 -11.30
N LEU A 42 -23.05 21.70 -12.32
CA LEU A 42 -23.42 23.10 -12.56
C LEU A 42 -24.91 23.22 -12.86
N SER A 43 -25.46 22.34 -13.69
CA SER A 43 -26.90 22.33 -14.00
C SER A 43 -27.75 22.07 -12.75
N GLU A 44 -27.31 21.16 -11.89
CA GLU A 44 -28.01 20.90 -10.62
C GLU A 44 -27.87 22.07 -9.65
N GLN A 45 -26.75 22.78 -9.65
CA GLN A 45 -26.53 23.96 -8.83
C GLN A 45 -27.45 25.14 -9.22
N GLU A 46 -27.65 25.34 -10.52
CA GLU A 46 -28.60 26.37 -11.01
C GLU A 46 -30.03 26.11 -10.55
N ILE A 47 -30.46 24.84 -10.60
CA ILE A 47 -31.84 24.44 -10.30
C ILE A 47 -32.05 24.29 -8.78
N ALA A 48 -31.00 24.08 -8.02
CA ALA A 48 -31.09 23.83 -6.58
C ALA A 48 -31.57 25.06 -5.79
N PRO A 49 -32.49 24.92 -4.86
CA PRO A 49 -32.84 26.00 -3.93
C PRO A 49 -31.60 26.41 -3.11
N LYS A 50 -31.52 27.69 -2.74
CA LYS A 50 -30.37 28.26 -1.97
C LYS A 50 -30.02 27.51 -0.66
N SER A 51 -30.96 26.76 -0.12
CA SER A 51 -30.77 25.93 1.08
C SER A 51 -30.09 24.58 0.79
N ARG A 52 -29.92 24.20 -0.47
CA ARG A 52 -29.31 22.93 -0.89
C ARG A 52 -27.92 23.19 -1.48
N LYS A 53 -26.93 22.46 -0.99
CA LYS A 53 -25.59 22.48 -1.53
C LYS A 53 -25.44 21.33 -2.55
N VAL A 54 -24.77 21.61 -3.64
CA VAL A 54 -24.31 20.60 -4.61
C VAL A 54 -22.83 20.35 -4.33
N VAL A 55 -22.44 19.11 -4.16
CA VAL A 55 -21.07 18.70 -3.87
C VAL A 55 -20.69 17.61 -4.87
N VAL A 56 -19.56 17.79 -5.56
CA VAL A 56 -18.98 16.78 -6.44
C VAL A 56 -18.02 15.92 -5.62
N VAL A 57 -18.29 14.62 -5.55
CA VAL A 57 -17.45 13.66 -4.83
C VAL A 57 -16.65 12.86 -5.83
N SER A 58 -15.32 13.00 -5.83
CA SER A 58 -14.42 12.31 -6.77
C SER A 58 -13.06 12.05 -6.15
N ARG A 59 -12.43 10.91 -6.54
CA ARG A 59 -11.02 10.64 -6.24
C ARG A 59 -10.06 11.37 -7.19
N ASP A 60 -10.54 11.80 -8.36
CA ASP A 60 -9.71 12.51 -9.33
C ASP A 60 -9.45 13.94 -8.86
N ILE A 61 -8.17 14.21 -8.58
CA ILE A 61 -7.71 15.52 -8.13
C ILE A 61 -7.90 16.58 -9.22
N ASN A 62 -7.74 16.23 -10.51
CA ASN A 62 -7.88 17.17 -11.62
C ASN A 62 -9.33 17.60 -11.76
N MET A 63 -10.28 16.65 -11.64
CA MET A 63 -11.70 16.97 -11.61
C MET A 63 -12.05 17.89 -10.46
N ARG A 64 -11.53 17.63 -9.25
CA ARG A 64 -11.80 18.48 -8.07
C ARG A 64 -11.26 19.90 -8.27
N VAL A 65 -10.05 20.03 -8.81
CA VAL A 65 -9.44 21.35 -9.11
C VAL A 65 -10.27 22.10 -10.16
N LYS A 66 -10.74 21.43 -11.24
CA LYS A 66 -11.65 22.05 -12.23
C LYS A 66 -12.96 22.51 -11.57
N CYS A 67 -13.56 21.68 -10.72
CA CYS A 67 -14.78 22.01 -9.99
C CYS A 67 -14.59 23.23 -9.08
N ASP A 68 -13.53 23.27 -8.30
CA ASP A 68 -13.20 24.39 -7.39
C ASP A 68 -13.02 25.69 -8.18
N ALA A 69 -12.35 25.65 -9.35
CA ALA A 69 -12.18 26.80 -10.22
C ALA A 69 -13.53 27.34 -10.76
N LEU A 70 -14.53 26.47 -10.89
CA LEU A 70 -15.89 26.82 -11.34
C LEU A 70 -16.86 27.12 -10.18
N GLY A 71 -16.36 27.18 -8.93
CA GLY A 71 -17.16 27.50 -7.74
C GLY A 71 -18.09 26.37 -7.28
N LEU A 72 -17.85 25.13 -7.71
CA LEU A 72 -18.51 23.93 -7.20
C LEU A 72 -17.80 23.44 -5.93
N LEU A 73 -18.57 23.04 -4.93
CA LEU A 73 -18.00 22.37 -3.77
C LEU A 73 -17.54 20.97 -4.15
N THR A 74 -16.37 20.58 -3.68
CA THR A 74 -15.82 19.25 -3.91
C THR A 74 -15.50 18.53 -2.60
N ASP A 75 -15.54 17.20 -2.66
CA ASP A 75 -15.14 16.33 -1.57
C ASP A 75 -14.42 15.10 -2.11
N ASP A 76 -13.55 14.51 -1.29
CA ASP A 76 -12.85 13.28 -1.64
C ASP A 76 -13.69 12.06 -1.24
N TYR A 77 -13.69 11.03 -2.11
CA TYR A 77 -14.36 9.77 -1.78
C TYR A 77 -13.48 8.91 -0.85
N ASN A 78 -13.68 9.08 0.44
CA ASN A 78 -12.89 8.44 1.49
C ASN A 78 -13.54 7.15 2.06
N ALA A 79 -14.54 6.55 1.40
CA ALA A 79 -15.27 5.39 1.92
C ALA A 79 -14.40 4.14 2.19
N GLU A 80 -13.17 4.11 1.68
CA GLU A 80 -12.20 3.03 1.91
C GLU A 80 -11.12 3.39 2.93
N GLN A 81 -11.12 4.59 3.48
CA GLN A 81 -10.19 4.93 4.56
C GLN A 81 -10.67 4.31 5.87
N VAL A 82 -10.05 3.20 6.24
CA VAL A 82 -10.28 2.53 7.53
C VAL A 82 -9.63 3.31 8.69
N VAL A 83 -8.69 4.22 8.37
CA VAL A 83 -7.92 5.00 9.36
C VAL A 83 -7.89 6.46 8.93
N GLU A 84 -8.36 7.36 9.80
CA GLU A 84 -8.46 8.81 9.53
C GLU A 84 -7.08 9.51 9.43
N SER A 85 -6.03 8.92 9.99
CA SER A 85 -4.67 9.46 9.92
C SER A 85 -3.62 8.35 9.77
N SER A 86 -2.47 8.69 9.18
CA SER A 86 -1.33 7.78 9.08
C SER A 86 -0.75 7.37 10.44
N GLU A 87 -1.04 8.12 11.50
CA GLU A 87 -0.57 7.85 12.87
C GLU A 87 -1.24 6.62 13.48
N GLY A 88 -2.46 6.28 13.04
CA GLY A 88 -3.18 5.07 13.47
C GLY A 88 -2.83 3.80 12.68
N LEU A 89 -1.97 3.89 11.67
CA LEU A 89 -1.58 2.72 10.89
C LEU A 89 -0.58 1.85 11.63
N TYR A 90 -0.84 0.54 11.63
CA TYR A 90 0.10 -0.45 12.14
C TYR A 90 1.41 -0.41 11.34
N THR A 91 2.50 -0.05 12.02
CA THR A 91 3.82 0.12 11.38
C THR A 91 4.59 -1.18 11.21
N GLY A 92 4.12 -2.29 11.80
CA GLY A 92 4.82 -3.57 11.81
C GLY A 92 6.03 -3.62 12.75
N ARG A 93 6.30 -2.56 13.49
CA ARG A 93 7.45 -2.45 14.40
C ARG A 93 7.08 -1.77 15.72
N SER A 94 7.82 -2.12 16.78
CA SER A 94 7.81 -1.45 18.08
C SER A 94 9.23 -1.25 18.58
N GLU A 95 9.40 -0.34 19.51
CA GLU A 95 10.66 -0.06 20.19
C GLU A 95 10.49 -0.39 21.67
N ILE A 96 11.47 -1.10 22.22
CA ILE A 96 11.49 -1.50 23.64
C ILE A 96 12.79 -1.03 24.24
N LEU A 97 12.68 -0.28 25.34
CA LEU A 97 13.83 0.16 26.12
C LEU A 97 14.19 -0.89 27.16
N VAL A 98 15.44 -1.29 27.21
CA VAL A 98 15.96 -2.28 28.16
C VAL A 98 17.32 -1.86 28.72
N ASP A 99 17.75 -2.53 29.78
CA ASP A 99 19.09 -2.35 30.28
C ASP A 99 20.14 -2.87 29.28
N GLU A 100 21.28 -2.19 29.20
CA GLU A 100 22.35 -2.51 28.28
C GLU A 100 22.77 -3.97 28.32
N GLN A 101 22.83 -4.55 29.53
CA GLN A 101 23.17 -5.95 29.76
C GLN A 101 22.22 -6.93 29.07
N VAL A 102 20.94 -6.59 28.92
CA VAL A 102 19.96 -7.42 28.22
C VAL A 102 20.30 -7.56 26.74
N ILE A 103 20.78 -6.47 26.13
CA ILE A 103 21.24 -6.50 24.74
C ILE A 103 22.49 -7.38 24.59
N ASP A 104 23.45 -7.28 25.53
CA ASP A 104 24.66 -8.12 25.52
C ASP A 104 24.31 -9.59 25.62
N LYS A 105 23.42 -9.96 26.53
CA LYS A 105 22.88 -11.31 26.69
C LYS A 105 22.21 -11.82 25.44
N PHE A 106 21.37 -10.97 24.83
CA PHE A 106 20.70 -11.30 23.57
C PHE A 106 21.70 -11.58 22.43
N TYR A 107 22.78 -10.78 22.35
CA TYR A 107 23.86 -11.05 21.39
C TYR A 107 24.67 -12.30 21.74
N ALA A 108 24.82 -12.62 23.02
CA ALA A 108 25.44 -13.86 23.50
C ALA A 108 24.57 -15.12 23.23
N GLY A 109 23.32 -14.95 22.83
CA GLY A 109 22.42 -16.05 22.50
C GLY A 109 21.44 -16.42 23.63
N GLU A 110 21.37 -15.61 24.68
CA GLU A 110 20.35 -15.79 25.71
C GLU A 110 18.96 -15.41 25.16
N GLU A 111 17.94 -16.14 25.60
CA GLU A 111 16.56 -15.92 25.21
C GLU A 111 15.97 -14.69 25.92
N ILE A 112 15.31 -13.82 25.16
CA ILE A 112 14.51 -12.72 25.70
C ILE A 112 13.04 -13.06 25.50
N TRP A 113 12.28 -13.02 26.58
CA TRP A 113 10.85 -13.22 26.61
C TRP A 113 10.15 -11.89 26.83
N ILE A 114 9.01 -11.71 26.17
CA ILE A 114 8.18 -10.51 26.30
C ILE A 114 6.92 -10.86 27.09
N ASP A 115 6.61 -10.05 28.09
CA ASP A 115 5.36 -10.15 28.82
C ASP A 115 4.25 -9.40 28.10
N SER A 116 3.07 -10.02 28.02
CA SER A 116 1.88 -9.43 27.41
C SER A 116 1.28 -8.28 28.23
N GLU A 117 1.59 -8.20 29.53
CA GLU A 117 1.15 -7.12 30.39
C GLU A 117 1.97 -5.85 30.16
N ASP A 118 3.28 -6.01 29.90
CA ASP A 118 4.20 -4.89 29.69
C ASP A 118 4.15 -4.36 28.26
N HIS A 119 3.98 -5.26 27.28
CA HIS A 119 4.06 -4.91 25.85
C HIS A 119 3.00 -5.63 25.03
N LYS A 120 2.10 -4.84 24.42
CA LYS A 120 1.11 -5.36 23.48
C LYS A 120 1.72 -5.48 22.09
N LEU A 121 2.16 -6.68 21.73
CA LEU A 121 2.73 -6.99 20.42
C LEU A 121 1.82 -7.90 19.59
N TYR A 122 1.93 -7.79 18.28
CA TYR A 122 1.20 -8.66 17.34
C TYR A 122 2.15 -9.69 16.72
N PRO A 123 1.66 -10.89 16.38
CA PRO A 123 2.47 -11.90 15.69
C PRO A 123 3.16 -11.34 14.45
N ASN A 124 4.43 -11.69 14.29
CA ASN A 124 5.33 -11.22 13.22
C ASN A 124 5.72 -9.74 13.29
N GLN A 125 5.42 -9.05 14.38
CA GLN A 125 5.88 -7.68 14.61
C GLN A 125 7.38 -7.65 14.89
N PHE A 126 8.05 -6.65 14.32
CA PHE A 126 9.46 -6.41 14.58
C PHE A 126 9.64 -5.58 15.85
N VAL A 127 10.69 -5.90 16.60
CA VAL A 127 11.03 -5.23 17.84
C VAL A 127 12.45 -4.70 17.72
N MET A 128 12.60 -3.38 17.87
CA MET A 128 13.88 -2.75 18.04
C MET A 128 14.14 -2.60 19.55
N ILE A 129 15.09 -3.37 20.05
CA ILE A 129 15.53 -3.34 21.44
C ILE A 129 16.59 -2.25 21.55
N ILE A 130 16.40 -1.27 22.41
CA ILE A 130 17.26 -0.10 22.55
C ILE A 130 17.75 -0.04 24.01
N SER A 131 19.02 0.24 24.22
CA SER A 131 19.55 0.45 25.56
C SER A 131 19.05 1.77 26.16
N ASN A 132 18.58 1.75 27.40
CA ASN A 132 18.16 2.93 28.15
C ASN A 132 19.32 3.87 28.50
N SER A 133 20.57 3.37 28.49
CA SER A 133 21.79 4.12 28.78
C SER A 133 22.56 4.57 27.53
N ASN A 134 22.33 3.92 26.36
CA ASN A 134 23.05 4.17 25.13
C ASN A 134 22.16 3.87 23.91
N ASP A 135 21.55 4.89 23.34
CA ASP A 135 20.64 4.82 22.20
C ASP A 135 21.26 4.23 20.92
N LYS A 136 22.59 4.21 20.81
CA LYS A 136 23.33 3.59 19.71
C LYS A 136 23.45 2.08 19.85
N LYS A 137 23.28 1.56 21.06
CA LYS A 137 23.32 0.13 21.32
C LYS A 137 21.92 -0.46 21.16
N THR A 138 21.71 -1.15 20.06
CA THR A 138 20.40 -1.68 19.66
C THR A 138 20.51 -3.11 19.20
N ALA A 139 19.41 -3.86 19.30
CA ALA A 139 19.27 -5.17 18.68
C ALA A 139 17.93 -5.25 17.93
N LEU A 140 17.89 -6.05 16.86
CA LEU A 140 16.70 -6.28 16.07
C LEU A 140 16.17 -7.68 16.34
N ALA A 141 14.88 -7.77 16.60
CA ALA A 141 14.19 -9.02 16.85
C ALA A 141 12.84 -9.06 16.13
N ARG A 142 12.28 -10.26 15.97
CA ARG A 142 10.93 -10.51 15.52
C ARG A 142 10.17 -11.21 16.64
N PHE A 143 9.01 -10.68 16.95
CA PHE A 143 8.08 -11.30 17.88
C PHE A 143 7.21 -12.29 17.12
N ILE A 144 7.20 -13.56 17.52
CA ILE A 144 6.36 -14.60 16.92
C ILE A 144 5.04 -14.73 17.70
N ASN A 145 5.14 -14.97 19.00
CA ASN A 145 4.03 -15.02 19.93
C ASN A 145 4.56 -14.96 21.38
N TYR A 146 3.68 -14.87 22.38
CA TYR A 146 4.05 -14.80 23.79
C TYR A 146 4.59 -16.12 24.38
N ASN A 147 4.48 -17.24 23.67
CA ASN A 147 4.97 -18.55 24.11
C ASN A 147 6.34 -18.90 23.51
N THR A 148 6.98 -17.95 22.83
CA THR A 148 8.32 -18.11 22.22
C THR A 148 9.16 -16.89 22.51
N PRO A 149 10.49 -17.08 22.72
CA PRO A 149 11.38 -15.95 22.89
C PRO A 149 11.45 -15.11 21.60
N LEU A 150 11.92 -13.88 21.73
CA LEU A 150 12.18 -13.01 20.57
C LEU A 150 13.19 -13.67 19.63
N LYS A 151 12.80 -13.80 18.37
CA LYS A 151 13.68 -14.30 17.31
C LYS A 151 14.67 -13.21 16.92
N LYS A 152 15.95 -13.45 17.16
CA LYS A 152 17.01 -12.53 16.77
C LYS A 152 17.11 -12.38 15.26
N ILE A 153 17.17 -11.15 14.78
CA ILE A 153 17.42 -10.84 13.37
C ILE A 153 18.90 -10.52 13.23
N ILE A 154 19.60 -11.42 12.57
CA ILE A 154 21.02 -11.25 12.28
C ILE A 154 21.14 -10.60 10.90
N LYS A 155 21.97 -9.57 10.80
CA LYS A 155 22.29 -8.99 9.50
C LYS A 155 23.01 -10.05 8.68
N SER A 156 22.24 -10.70 7.79
CA SER A 156 22.81 -11.70 6.89
C SER A 156 23.69 -11.00 5.85
N SER A 157 24.88 -11.54 5.64
CA SER A 157 25.71 -11.21 4.49
C SER A 157 25.24 -11.94 3.21
N ALA A 158 24.35 -12.92 3.36
CA ALA A 158 23.77 -13.65 2.25
C ALA A 158 22.85 -12.74 1.44
N LYS A 159 23.09 -12.70 0.14
CA LYS A 159 22.25 -11.95 -0.79
C LYS A 159 21.00 -12.76 -1.11
N VAL A 160 19.85 -12.11 -1.07
CA VAL A 160 18.62 -12.68 -1.62
C VAL A 160 18.58 -12.31 -3.10
N TRP A 161 18.72 -13.28 -3.98
CA TRP A 161 18.81 -13.08 -5.43
C TRP A 161 19.73 -11.90 -5.81
N SER A 162 20.99 -11.93 -5.31
CA SER A 162 21.99 -10.88 -5.51
C SER A 162 21.65 -9.50 -4.91
N THR A 163 20.57 -9.39 -4.14
CA THR A 163 20.10 -8.17 -3.53
C THR A 163 20.41 -8.15 -2.03
N ASN A 164 21.00 -7.06 -1.54
CA ASN A 164 21.24 -6.84 -0.12
C ASN A 164 20.27 -5.78 0.44
N PRO A 165 19.73 -5.95 1.63
CA PRO A 165 18.97 -4.91 2.31
C PRO A 165 19.91 -3.72 2.63
N ARG A 166 19.45 -2.50 2.32
CA ARG A 166 20.21 -1.26 2.56
C ARG A 166 19.91 -0.64 3.92
N ASN A 167 18.76 -0.96 4.48
CA ASN A 167 18.30 -0.47 5.78
C ASN A 167 17.58 -1.57 6.56
N LYS A 168 17.20 -1.27 7.81
CA LYS A 168 16.51 -2.21 8.70
C LYS A 168 15.12 -2.62 8.19
N GLU A 169 14.39 -1.70 7.58
CA GLU A 169 13.06 -1.96 7.05
C GLU A 169 13.10 -2.96 5.88
N GLN A 170 14.08 -2.84 5.01
CA GLN A 170 14.31 -3.82 3.93
C GLN A 170 14.77 -5.18 4.49
N GLN A 171 15.52 -5.19 5.58
CA GLN A 171 15.88 -6.42 6.26
C GLN A 171 14.66 -7.12 6.87
N PHE A 172 13.75 -6.34 7.48
CA PHE A 172 12.47 -6.85 7.98
C PHE A 172 11.62 -7.43 6.86
N ALA A 173 11.55 -6.72 5.72
CA ALA A 173 10.82 -7.22 4.56
C ALA A 173 11.35 -8.58 4.09
N PHE A 174 12.66 -8.75 3.94
CA PHE A 174 13.25 -10.04 3.56
C PHE A 174 13.02 -11.13 4.61
N GLU A 175 13.11 -10.80 5.91
CA GLU A 175 12.83 -11.75 6.99
C GLU A 175 11.42 -12.37 6.89
N LEU A 176 10.41 -11.55 6.52
CA LEU A 176 9.04 -12.04 6.32
C LEU A 176 8.85 -12.72 4.96
N LEU A 177 9.34 -12.11 3.89
CA LEU A 177 9.17 -12.64 2.53
C LEU A 177 9.83 -14.00 2.33
N MET A 178 10.92 -14.27 3.05
CA MET A 178 11.65 -15.54 2.99
C MET A 178 11.13 -16.60 3.97
N ASP A 179 10.16 -16.27 4.84
CA ASP A 179 9.59 -17.22 5.80
C ASP A 179 8.36 -17.92 5.20
N PRO A 180 8.41 -19.23 4.90
CA PRO A 180 7.30 -19.96 4.31
C PRO A 180 6.07 -20.05 5.25
N ASN A 181 6.24 -19.80 6.54
CA ASN A 181 5.14 -19.78 7.50
C ASN A 181 4.36 -18.46 7.50
N VAL A 182 4.81 -17.47 6.73
CA VAL A 182 4.11 -16.18 6.57
C VAL A 182 3.49 -16.12 5.17
N PRO A 183 2.22 -16.50 5.03
CA PRO A 183 1.59 -16.65 3.72
C PRO A 183 1.28 -15.33 3.01
N VAL A 184 1.17 -14.23 3.75
CA VAL A 184 0.86 -12.90 3.20
C VAL A 184 1.77 -11.85 3.82
N VAL A 185 2.44 -11.07 2.97
CA VAL A 185 3.29 -9.95 3.38
C VAL A 185 2.85 -8.69 2.63
N SER A 186 2.50 -7.65 3.37
CA SER A 186 2.18 -6.34 2.79
C SER A 186 3.37 -5.38 2.95
N LEU A 187 3.85 -4.84 1.84
CA LEU A 187 4.95 -3.88 1.81
C LEU A 187 4.39 -2.48 1.53
N VAL A 188 4.35 -1.64 2.56
CA VAL A 188 3.88 -0.26 2.49
C VAL A 188 5.07 0.71 2.60
N GLY A 189 5.08 1.76 1.79
CA GLY A 189 6.15 2.76 1.83
C GLY A 189 6.15 3.67 0.60
N LYS A 190 6.94 4.73 0.65
CA LYS A 190 7.06 5.74 -0.43
C LYS A 190 7.54 5.11 -1.75
N ALA A 191 7.27 5.78 -2.86
CA ALA A 191 7.83 5.42 -4.16
C ALA A 191 9.37 5.39 -4.07
N GLY A 192 10.01 4.46 -4.79
CA GLY A 192 11.48 4.30 -4.77
C GLY A 192 12.05 3.59 -3.53
N SER A 193 11.24 3.18 -2.54
CA SER A 193 11.73 2.47 -1.34
C SER A 193 12.16 1.01 -1.58
N GLY A 194 12.02 0.50 -2.80
CA GLY A 194 12.49 -0.83 -3.20
C GLY A 194 11.47 -1.97 -3.00
N LYS A 195 10.20 -1.70 -2.67
CA LYS A 195 9.18 -2.72 -2.39
C LYS A 195 9.09 -3.81 -3.43
N THR A 196 8.93 -3.42 -4.69
CA THR A 196 8.81 -4.35 -5.82
C THR A 196 10.09 -5.16 -6.02
N LEU A 197 11.26 -4.51 -5.89
CA LEU A 197 12.56 -5.17 -5.99
C LEU A 197 12.73 -6.26 -4.93
N LEU A 198 12.38 -5.96 -3.67
CA LEU A 198 12.48 -6.91 -2.57
C LEU A 198 11.53 -8.10 -2.76
N ALA A 199 10.29 -7.84 -3.16
CA ALA A 199 9.30 -8.89 -3.41
C ALA A 199 9.73 -9.81 -4.56
N LEU A 200 10.20 -9.24 -5.67
CA LEU A 200 10.72 -10.02 -6.81
C LEU A 200 11.97 -10.81 -6.45
N ALA A 201 12.94 -10.19 -5.76
CA ALA A 201 14.15 -10.88 -5.34
C ALA A 201 13.85 -12.07 -4.43
N ALA A 202 12.93 -11.91 -3.46
CA ALA A 202 12.50 -13.00 -2.60
C ALA A 202 11.76 -14.10 -3.37
N GLY A 203 10.89 -13.73 -4.32
CA GLY A 203 10.19 -14.68 -5.17
C GLY A 203 11.15 -15.49 -6.07
N LEU A 204 12.11 -14.81 -6.71
CA LEU A 204 13.13 -15.46 -7.55
C LEU A 204 14.00 -16.41 -6.73
N GLU A 205 14.46 -16.00 -5.56
CA GLU A 205 15.28 -16.84 -4.67
C GLU A 205 14.54 -18.13 -4.29
N GLN A 206 13.23 -18.05 -4.00
CA GLN A 206 12.43 -19.19 -3.57
C GLN A 206 11.92 -20.06 -4.75
N THR A 207 12.06 -19.60 -5.98
CA THR A 207 11.59 -20.32 -7.17
C THR A 207 12.74 -20.93 -7.96
N PHE A 208 13.86 -20.21 -8.14
CA PHE A 208 14.96 -20.63 -9.03
C PHE A 208 16.21 -21.10 -8.31
N ASN A 209 16.26 -21.06 -6.99
CA ASN A 209 17.40 -21.59 -6.24
C ASN A 209 17.32 -23.13 -6.17
N ALA A 210 18.47 -23.79 -5.95
CA ALA A 210 18.59 -25.25 -5.84
C ALA A 210 17.68 -25.90 -4.76
N LYS A 211 17.18 -25.11 -3.81
CA LYS A 211 16.22 -25.49 -2.77
C LYS A 211 14.88 -24.79 -2.96
N SER A 212 14.42 -24.65 -4.21
CA SER A 212 13.18 -23.96 -4.52
C SER A 212 11.98 -24.51 -3.74
N LEU A 213 11.25 -23.62 -3.08
CA LEU A 213 10.02 -23.94 -2.36
C LEU A 213 8.79 -23.86 -3.26
N TYR A 214 8.84 -23.04 -4.30
CA TYR A 214 7.73 -22.75 -5.20
C TYR A 214 8.09 -23.08 -6.64
N ARG A 215 7.09 -23.46 -7.42
CA ARG A 215 7.27 -23.87 -8.83
C ARG A 215 7.30 -22.67 -9.79
N LYS A 216 6.61 -21.57 -9.44
CA LYS A 216 6.51 -20.38 -10.30
C LYS A 216 6.19 -19.13 -9.49
N ILE A 217 6.55 -17.98 -10.05
CA ILE A 217 6.11 -16.65 -9.57
C ILE A 217 4.92 -16.22 -10.43
N VAL A 218 3.88 -15.67 -9.78
CA VAL A 218 2.78 -15.03 -10.48
C VAL A 218 2.79 -13.55 -10.08
N VAL A 219 2.91 -12.65 -11.05
CA VAL A 219 2.90 -11.21 -10.84
C VAL A 219 1.61 -10.63 -11.42
N THR A 220 0.86 -9.89 -10.61
CA THR A 220 -0.33 -9.16 -11.05
C THR A 220 -0.13 -7.68 -10.85
N LYS A 221 -0.48 -6.87 -11.83
CA LYS A 221 -0.50 -5.41 -11.74
C LYS A 221 -1.84 -4.92 -12.29
N PRO A 222 -2.56 -4.05 -11.56
CA PRO A 222 -3.73 -3.40 -12.12
C PRO A 222 -3.34 -2.63 -13.39
N VAL A 223 -4.11 -2.79 -14.45
CA VAL A 223 -3.97 -1.95 -15.66
C VAL A 223 -4.77 -0.69 -15.39
N GLU A 224 -4.11 0.43 -15.17
CA GLU A 224 -4.77 1.73 -15.13
C GLU A 224 -5.13 2.12 -16.58
N PRO A 225 -6.41 2.32 -16.91
CA PRO A 225 -6.79 2.82 -18.24
C PRO A 225 -6.21 4.23 -18.41
N GLY A 226 -5.23 4.39 -19.28
CA GLY A 226 -4.60 5.67 -19.60
C GLY A 226 -3.17 5.89 -19.14
N GLY A 227 -2.62 5.02 -18.32
CA GLY A 227 -1.22 5.10 -17.90
C GLY A 227 -0.24 4.59 -18.98
N LYS A 228 0.52 5.48 -19.60
CA LYS A 228 1.54 5.15 -20.62
C LYS A 228 2.78 4.43 -20.09
N ASP A 229 2.85 4.07 -18.81
CA ASP A 229 4.15 3.68 -18.25
C ASP A 229 4.11 2.47 -17.31
N ILE A 230 4.49 1.33 -17.87
CA ILE A 230 5.10 0.26 -17.08
C ILE A 230 6.60 0.62 -16.97
N GLY A 231 6.89 1.64 -16.16
CA GLY A 231 8.05 2.55 -16.23
C GLY A 231 9.45 2.01 -15.99
N PHE A 232 9.77 0.73 -15.95
CA PHE A 232 11.15 0.32 -15.67
C PHE A 232 11.70 -0.84 -16.55
N LEU A 233 10.86 -1.44 -17.37
CA LEU A 233 11.30 -2.51 -18.27
C LEU A 233 11.39 -1.97 -19.71
N PRO A 234 12.44 -2.28 -20.47
CA PRO A 234 12.56 -1.86 -21.86
C PRO A 234 11.55 -2.60 -22.74
N GLY A 235 10.93 -1.90 -23.69
CA GLY A 235 10.00 -2.46 -24.66
C GLY A 235 8.57 -1.95 -24.58
N GLY A 236 7.72 -2.29 -25.54
CA GLY A 236 6.28 -1.99 -25.55
C GLY A 236 5.52 -2.79 -24.48
N LEU A 237 4.21 -2.49 -24.30
CA LEU A 237 3.38 -3.07 -23.24
C LEU A 237 3.42 -4.61 -23.26
N GLU A 238 3.27 -5.21 -24.45
CA GLU A 238 3.31 -6.67 -24.63
C GLU A 238 4.70 -7.26 -24.38
N ALA A 239 5.77 -6.56 -24.78
CA ALA A 239 7.14 -6.99 -24.53
C ALA A 239 7.52 -6.89 -23.05
N LYS A 240 7.01 -5.90 -22.35
CA LYS A 240 7.17 -5.74 -20.89
C LYS A 240 6.45 -6.83 -20.10
N PHE A 241 5.28 -7.26 -20.57
CA PHE A 241 4.59 -8.43 -20.01
C PHE A 241 5.31 -9.74 -20.38
N CYS A 242 5.83 -9.85 -21.59
CA CYS A 242 6.55 -11.02 -22.05
C CYS A 242 7.86 -11.28 -21.27
N LEU A 243 8.59 -10.23 -20.89
CA LEU A 243 9.80 -10.34 -20.05
C LEU A 243 9.49 -10.85 -18.63
N LEU A 244 8.25 -10.69 -18.15
CA LEU A 244 7.80 -11.27 -16.89
C LEU A 244 7.29 -12.71 -17.03
N TYR A 245 6.95 -13.14 -18.26
CA TYR A 245 6.37 -14.46 -18.57
C TYR A 245 7.34 -15.46 -19.20
N THR A 246 8.43 -15.01 -19.84
CA THR A 246 9.30 -15.89 -20.65
C THR A 246 10.33 -16.71 -19.88
N SER A 247 10.34 -16.65 -18.53
CA SER A 247 11.14 -17.61 -17.77
C SER A 247 10.55 -19.04 -17.74
N ASP A 248 9.28 -19.23 -18.14
CA ASP A 248 8.62 -20.54 -18.14
C ASP A 248 8.78 -21.35 -19.45
N ALA A 249 9.31 -20.73 -20.51
CA ALA A 249 9.40 -21.39 -21.82
C ALA A 249 10.76 -22.05 -22.09
N ALA A 250 11.74 -21.92 -21.24
CA ALA A 250 13.09 -22.47 -21.44
C ALA A 250 13.29 -23.88 -20.88
N ASP A 251 12.36 -24.43 -20.11
CA ASP A 251 12.48 -25.75 -19.46
C ASP A 251 11.47 -26.80 -19.96
N ALA A 252 10.89 -26.62 -21.15
CA ALA A 252 10.06 -27.60 -21.82
C ALA A 252 10.78 -28.13 -23.11
N GLY A 253 12.00 -28.62 -22.92
CA GLY A 253 12.77 -29.28 -23.97
C GLY A 253 13.55 -30.46 -23.40
#